data_7bdaf69a294f17bbcd6776f6b956b93a
#
_entry.id   7bdaf69a294f17bbcd6776f6b956b93a
#
_cell.length_a   1.000
_cell.length_b   1.000
_cell.length_c   1.000
_cell.angle_alpha   90.00
_cell.angle_beta   90.00
_cell.angle_gamma   90.00
#
_symmetry.space_group_name_H-M   'P 1'
#
loop_
_entity.id
_entity.type
_entity.pdbx_description
1 polymer ?
#
loop_
_entity_poly.entity_id
_entity_poly.type
_entity_poly.pdbx_seq_one_letter_code
_entity_poly.pdbx_strand_id
1 'polypeptide(L)'
;MTLSPCWSCGAARAAPSALCEGCDKVLPVPPLRAGERVLIDKFAVLGVPRSFDLETSALEDRFRAVSRKLHPDKFVRATPAERRFALEQTTRLNDAYRTLKDPAKRGEHLLELRGVKLGAEQATQMAPEFLEQMMEDRERLMEAKLDGGPAEVARLAEGIRAQQAQALSNAGALLRKLEGPEEAWVALPAVAEQLAQLRYYARYLDEVEGRPADADKH
;
A
#
# COMPACT_ATOMS: atom_id res chain seq x y z
N MET A 1 13.66 12.66 -12.96
CA MET A 1 12.88 12.45 -14.21
C MET A 1 12.20 13.75 -14.59
N THR A 2 12.51 14.28 -15.77
CA THR A 2 11.78 15.43 -16.33
C THR A 2 10.42 14.96 -16.83
N LEU A 3 9.35 15.52 -16.26
CA LEU A 3 7.99 15.23 -16.72
C LEU A 3 7.75 15.93 -18.07
N SER A 4 7.20 15.21 -19.04
CA SER A 4 6.81 15.80 -20.32
C SER A 4 5.73 16.85 -20.11
N PRO A 5 5.75 17.97 -20.83
CA PRO A 5 4.70 18.98 -20.76
C PRO A 5 3.33 18.39 -21.15
N CYS A 6 2.26 19.08 -20.77
CA CYS A 6 0.91 18.67 -21.13
C CYS A 6 0.76 18.56 -22.65
N TRP A 7 0.28 17.45 -23.13
CA TRP A 7 0.07 17.18 -24.56
C TRP A 7 -1.00 18.09 -25.21
N SER A 8 -1.89 18.69 -24.40
CA SER A 8 -2.99 19.52 -24.87
C SER A 8 -2.68 21.02 -24.82
N CYS A 9 -2.13 21.51 -23.69
CA CYS A 9 -1.90 22.97 -23.51
C CYS A 9 -0.43 23.36 -23.39
N GLY A 10 0.52 22.39 -23.41
CA GLY A 10 1.94 22.67 -23.28
C GLY A 10 2.41 23.07 -21.88
N ALA A 11 1.53 23.15 -20.87
CA ALA A 11 1.91 23.54 -19.52
C ALA A 11 2.96 22.59 -18.94
N ALA A 12 3.96 23.16 -18.27
CA ALA A 12 4.96 22.39 -17.53
C ALA A 12 4.29 21.61 -16.38
N ARG A 13 4.83 20.43 -16.07
CA ARG A 13 4.31 19.57 -15.00
C ARG A 13 5.27 19.56 -13.83
N ALA A 14 4.77 19.94 -12.67
CA ALA A 14 5.53 19.93 -11.42
C ALA A 14 5.54 18.54 -10.74
N ALA A 15 4.48 17.75 -10.94
CA ALA A 15 4.29 16.45 -10.32
C ALA A 15 3.65 15.43 -11.27
N PRO A 16 3.75 14.13 -10.99
CA PRO A 16 3.12 13.06 -11.79
C PRO A 16 1.60 12.98 -11.54
N SER A 17 0.89 14.09 -11.81
CA SER A 17 -0.57 14.20 -11.70
C SER A 17 -1.28 13.42 -12.81
N ALA A 18 -2.47 12.88 -12.52
CA ALA A 18 -3.33 12.23 -13.50
C ALA A 18 -3.98 13.22 -14.47
N LEU A 19 -4.15 14.47 -14.04
CA LEU A 19 -4.78 15.56 -14.78
C LEU A 19 -3.85 16.75 -14.88
N CYS A 20 -3.95 17.50 -15.97
CA CYS A 20 -3.21 18.75 -16.13
C CYS A 20 -3.84 19.84 -15.25
N GLU A 21 -3.03 20.51 -14.45
CA GLU A 21 -3.48 21.64 -13.61
C GLU A 21 -3.93 22.86 -14.43
N GLY A 22 -3.38 23.01 -15.65
CA GLY A 22 -3.69 24.17 -16.51
C GLY A 22 -4.95 24.00 -17.36
N CYS A 23 -5.33 22.76 -17.74
CA CYS A 23 -6.46 22.54 -18.65
C CYS A 23 -7.36 21.34 -18.31
N ASP A 24 -7.16 20.72 -17.17
CA ASP A 24 -7.92 19.56 -16.65
C ASP A 24 -7.94 18.33 -17.59
N LYS A 25 -7.13 18.31 -18.66
CA LYS A 25 -7.02 17.16 -19.54
C LYS A 25 -6.29 16.01 -18.87
N VAL A 26 -6.78 14.78 -19.13
CA VAL A 26 -6.11 13.57 -18.64
C VAL A 26 -4.72 13.43 -19.27
N LEU A 27 -3.75 13.11 -18.43
CA LEU A 27 -2.35 12.99 -18.83
C LEU A 27 -1.98 11.52 -19.05
N PRO A 28 -1.13 11.22 -20.05
CA PRO A 28 -0.62 9.86 -20.23
C PRO A 28 0.21 9.42 -19.03
N VAL A 29 0.14 8.15 -18.74
CA VAL A 29 1.12 7.49 -17.87
C VAL A 29 2.47 7.51 -18.59
N PRO A 30 3.57 7.98 -17.97
CA PRO A 30 4.87 7.91 -18.59
C PRO A 30 5.18 6.46 -19.02
N PRO A 31 5.61 6.22 -20.26
CA PRO A 31 5.94 4.89 -20.72
C PRO A 31 7.11 4.33 -19.90
N LEU A 32 6.98 3.10 -19.44
CA LEU A 32 8.09 2.36 -18.86
C LEU A 32 9.04 1.98 -20.01
N ARG A 33 10.32 2.26 -19.89
CA ARG A 33 11.32 1.70 -20.80
C ARG A 33 11.40 0.19 -20.58
N ALA A 34 11.62 -0.56 -21.66
CA ALA A 34 11.74 -2.01 -21.55
C ALA A 34 12.84 -2.38 -20.54
N GLY A 35 12.48 -3.16 -19.51
CA GLY A 35 13.38 -3.55 -18.44
C GLY A 35 13.47 -2.55 -17.26
N GLU A 36 12.88 -1.37 -17.35
CA GLU A 36 12.89 -0.37 -16.28
C GLU A 36 11.66 -0.59 -15.37
N ARG A 37 11.89 -1.08 -14.17
CA ARG A 37 10.89 -1.05 -13.09
C ARG A 37 10.92 0.33 -12.45
N VAL A 38 10.10 1.25 -12.95
CA VAL A 38 9.93 2.54 -12.28
C VAL A 38 9.02 2.32 -11.07
N LEU A 39 9.59 2.52 -9.89
CA LEU A 39 8.80 2.58 -8.68
C LEU A 39 7.88 3.80 -8.75
N ILE A 40 6.57 3.53 -8.82
CA ILE A 40 5.55 4.58 -8.86
C ILE A 40 5.34 5.09 -7.44
N ASP A 41 5.61 6.36 -7.22
CA ASP A 41 5.29 7.01 -5.96
C ASP A 41 3.76 7.17 -5.82
N LYS A 42 3.16 6.30 -5.03
CA LYS A 42 1.70 6.26 -4.82
C LYS A 42 1.20 7.47 -4.04
N PHE A 43 2.03 8.08 -3.19
CA PHE A 43 1.70 9.35 -2.53
C PHE A 43 1.56 10.48 -3.54
N ALA A 44 2.48 10.57 -4.49
CA ALA A 44 2.41 11.56 -5.56
C ALA A 44 1.22 11.33 -6.50
N VAL A 45 0.83 10.09 -6.77
CA VAL A 45 -0.38 9.76 -7.57
C VAL A 45 -1.64 10.33 -6.93
N LEU A 46 -1.77 10.25 -5.61
CA LEU A 46 -2.92 10.80 -4.86
C LEU A 46 -2.74 12.27 -4.48
N GLY A 47 -1.53 12.82 -4.61
CA GLY A 47 -1.22 14.19 -4.21
C GLY A 47 -1.28 14.38 -2.68
N VAL A 48 -0.81 13.39 -1.92
CA VAL A 48 -0.70 13.42 -0.46
C VAL A 48 0.77 13.40 -0.03
N PRO A 49 1.10 13.89 1.17
CA PRO A 49 2.47 13.84 1.69
C PRO A 49 3.00 12.41 1.82
N ARG A 50 4.31 12.21 1.59
CA ARG A 50 4.99 10.95 1.89
C ARG A 50 5.14 10.81 3.40
N SER A 51 4.11 10.31 4.07
CA SER A 51 4.12 10.06 5.51
C SER A 51 3.44 8.75 5.84
N PHE A 52 3.88 8.13 6.94
CA PHE A 52 3.16 6.98 7.49
C PHE A 52 1.83 7.41 8.13
N ASP A 53 1.82 8.59 8.76
CA ASP A 53 0.65 9.14 9.46
C ASP A 53 -0.27 9.87 8.46
N LEU A 54 -1.09 9.11 7.74
CA LEU A 54 -2.11 9.67 6.85
C LEU A 54 -3.49 9.52 7.48
N GLU A 55 -4.21 10.62 7.53
CA GLU A 55 -5.62 10.62 7.89
C GLU A 55 -6.44 9.90 6.81
N THR A 56 -7.10 8.80 7.21
CA THR A 56 -7.85 7.95 6.28
C THR A 56 -8.98 8.71 5.59
N SER A 57 -9.67 9.60 6.31
CA SER A 57 -10.73 10.47 5.77
C SER A 57 -10.21 11.40 4.67
N ALA A 58 -9.08 12.06 4.91
CA ALA A 58 -8.44 12.94 3.92
C ALA A 58 -7.97 12.17 2.69
N LEU A 59 -7.45 10.96 2.87
CA LEU A 59 -7.06 10.05 1.77
C LEU A 59 -8.28 9.65 0.93
N GLU A 60 -9.41 9.30 1.57
CA GLU A 60 -10.64 8.95 0.88
C GLU A 60 -11.22 10.13 0.09
N ASP A 61 -11.25 11.31 0.68
CA ASP A 61 -11.75 12.51 0.02
C ASP A 61 -10.92 12.86 -1.21
N ARG A 62 -9.60 12.74 -1.10
CA ARG A 62 -8.69 12.94 -2.22
C ARG A 62 -8.90 11.93 -3.33
N PHE A 63 -9.01 10.63 -2.97
CA PHE A 63 -9.31 9.56 -3.92
C PHE A 63 -10.64 9.82 -4.64
N ARG A 64 -11.73 10.14 -3.91
CA ARG A 64 -13.04 10.42 -4.48
C ARG A 64 -13.02 11.63 -5.42
N ALA A 65 -12.27 12.68 -5.05
CA ALA A 65 -12.15 13.88 -5.87
C ALA A 65 -11.49 13.59 -7.23
N VAL A 66 -10.38 12.85 -7.24
CA VAL A 66 -9.66 12.48 -8.47
C VAL A 66 -10.45 11.43 -9.27
N SER A 67 -11.03 10.41 -8.61
CA SER A 67 -11.83 9.36 -9.24
C SER A 67 -13.03 9.94 -9.99
N ARG A 68 -13.74 10.92 -9.41
CA ARG A 68 -14.83 11.61 -10.10
C ARG A 68 -14.38 12.33 -11.38
N LYS A 69 -13.15 12.84 -11.41
CA LYS A 69 -12.59 13.51 -12.61
C LYS A 69 -12.20 12.49 -13.69
N LEU A 70 -11.76 11.30 -13.30
CA LEU A 70 -11.32 10.21 -14.19
C LEU A 70 -12.44 9.24 -14.58
N HIS A 71 -13.69 9.47 -14.12
CA HIS A 71 -14.78 8.53 -14.35
C HIS A 71 -15.01 8.28 -15.85
N PRO A 72 -15.17 7.02 -16.27
CA PRO A 72 -15.31 6.64 -17.69
C PRO A 72 -16.37 7.44 -18.44
N ASP A 73 -17.49 7.76 -17.80
CA ASP A 73 -18.59 8.52 -18.43
C ASP A 73 -18.15 9.89 -18.95
N LYS A 74 -17.14 10.50 -18.35
CA LYS A 74 -16.59 11.78 -18.82
C LYS A 74 -15.81 11.65 -20.12
N PHE A 75 -15.37 10.44 -20.46
CA PHE A 75 -14.54 10.16 -21.62
C PHE A 75 -15.29 9.42 -22.75
N VAL A 76 -16.61 9.22 -22.63
CA VAL A 76 -17.43 8.54 -23.66
C VAL A 76 -17.28 9.21 -25.03
N ARG A 77 -17.25 10.55 -25.06
CA ARG A 77 -17.09 11.36 -26.29
C ARG A 77 -15.64 11.81 -26.53
N ALA A 78 -14.69 11.36 -25.72
CA ALA A 78 -13.29 11.71 -25.86
C ALA A 78 -12.59 10.86 -26.95
N THR A 79 -11.40 11.27 -27.35
CA THR A 79 -10.58 10.52 -28.29
C THR A 79 -10.20 9.14 -27.76
N PRO A 80 -9.87 8.15 -28.61
CA PRO A 80 -9.36 6.86 -28.18
C PRO A 80 -8.15 6.96 -27.25
N ALA A 81 -7.26 7.93 -27.50
CA ALA A 81 -6.09 8.19 -26.66
C ALA A 81 -6.48 8.68 -25.26
N GLU A 82 -7.40 9.63 -25.14
CA GLU A 82 -7.88 10.13 -23.85
C GLU A 82 -8.59 9.04 -23.05
N ARG A 83 -9.40 8.19 -23.70
CA ARG A 83 -10.04 7.04 -23.03
C ARG A 83 -9.01 6.07 -22.46
N ARG A 84 -7.95 5.75 -23.23
CA ARG A 84 -6.84 4.91 -22.74
C ARG A 84 -6.13 5.54 -21.56
N PHE A 85 -5.78 6.82 -21.64
CA PHE A 85 -5.12 7.53 -20.54
C PHE A 85 -5.99 7.55 -19.28
N ALA A 86 -7.30 7.78 -19.43
CA ALA A 86 -8.23 7.74 -18.30
C ALA A 86 -8.28 6.36 -17.62
N LEU A 87 -8.30 5.29 -18.38
CA LEU A 87 -8.28 3.92 -17.87
C LEU A 87 -6.96 3.63 -17.12
N GLU A 88 -5.81 3.95 -17.74
CA GLU A 88 -4.50 3.76 -17.16
C GLU A 88 -4.34 4.55 -15.83
N GLN A 89 -4.79 5.81 -15.82
CA GLN A 89 -4.73 6.64 -14.62
C GLN A 89 -5.70 6.17 -13.53
N THR A 90 -6.88 5.67 -13.89
CA THR A 90 -7.84 5.09 -12.94
C THR A 90 -7.26 3.85 -12.27
N THR A 91 -6.61 2.97 -13.04
CA THR A 91 -5.94 1.78 -12.50
C THR A 91 -4.85 2.17 -11.51
N ARG A 92 -4.00 3.13 -11.86
CA ARG A 92 -2.94 3.64 -10.95
C ARG A 92 -3.50 4.30 -9.69
N LEU A 93 -4.58 5.07 -9.83
CA LEU A 93 -5.25 5.72 -8.71
C LEU A 93 -5.82 4.70 -7.72
N ASN A 94 -6.48 3.66 -8.25
CA ASN A 94 -7.04 2.58 -7.44
C ASN A 94 -5.95 1.79 -6.71
N ASP A 95 -4.85 1.47 -7.39
CA ASP A 95 -3.71 0.79 -6.79
C ASP A 95 -3.06 1.66 -5.71
N ALA A 96 -2.83 2.94 -5.97
CA ALA A 96 -2.30 3.88 -5.00
C ALA A 96 -3.19 3.98 -3.74
N TYR A 97 -4.51 4.11 -3.94
CA TYR A 97 -5.46 4.18 -2.83
C TYR A 97 -5.47 2.91 -1.99
N ARG A 98 -5.54 1.72 -2.61
CA ARG A 98 -5.51 0.43 -1.89
C ARG A 98 -4.24 0.27 -1.08
N THR A 99 -3.09 0.64 -1.63
CA THR A 99 -1.82 0.57 -0.92
C THR A 99 -1.75 1.55 0.24
N LEU A 100 -2.13 2.81 0.03
CA LEU A 100 -1.98 3.85 1.06
C LEU A 100 -3.07 3.77 2.14
N LYS A 101 -4.23 3.19 1.85
CA LYS A 101 -5.29 2.95 2.83
C LYS A 101 -4.88 1.90 3.87
N ASP A 102 -4.13 0.88 3.45
CA ASP A 102 -3.61 -0.16 4.34
C ASP A 102 -2.31 0.32 4.99
N PRO A 103 -2.24 0.46 6.33
CA PRO A 103 -1.04 0.96 7.00
C PRO A 103 0.19 0.08 6.79
N ALA A 104 0.04 -1.25 6.70
CA ALA A 104 1.16 -2.16 6.46
C ALA A 104 1.73 -1.96 5.04
N LYS A 105 0.86 -1.98 4.02
CA LYS A 105 1.24 -1.75 2.62
C LYS A 105 1.80 -0.33 2.42
N ARG A 106 1.26 0.66 3.14
CA ARG A 106 1.80 2.03 3.13
C ARG A 106 3.22 2.10 3.69
N GLY A 107 3.47 1.42 4.81
CA GLY A 107 4.81 1.30 5.39
C GLY A 107 5.78 0.60 4.45
N GLU A 108 5.37 -0.51 3.84
CA GLU A 108 6.17 -1.22 2.82
C GLU A 108 6.52 -0.31 1.63
N HIS A 109 5.55 0.45 1.15
CA HIS A 109 5.77 1.38 0.04
C HIS A 109 6.74 2.51 0.42
N LEU A 110 6.70 3.01 1.66
CA LEU A 110 7.69 3.97 2.16
C LEU A 110 9.10 3.39 2.17
N LEU A 111 9.27 2.12 2.54
CA LEU A 111 10.55 1.42 2.47
C LEU A 111 11.01 1.23 1.02
N GLU A 112 10.11 0.82 0.12
CA GLU A 112 10.44 0.69 -1.31
C GLU A 112 10.93 2.00 -1.93
N LEU A 113 10.30 3.13 -1.58
CA LEU A 113 10.73 4.46 -2.02
C LEU A 113 12.13 4.84 -1.51
N ARG A 114 12.63 4.18 -0.47
CA ARG A 114 13.99 4.27 0.06
C ARG A 114 14.94 3.19 -0.47
N GLY A 115 14.49 2.38 -1.44
CA GLY A 115 15.28 1.30 -2.05
C GLY A 115 15.29 -0.01 -1.27
N VAL A 116 14.53 -0.11 -0.17
CA VAL A 116 14.40 -1.34 0.61
C VAL A 116 13.17 -2.10 0.15
N LYS A 117 13.37 -3.29 -0.40
CA LYS A 117 12.28 -4.19 -0.79
C LYS A 117 12.08 -5.26 0.26
N LEU A 118 10.85 -5.36 0.76
CA LEU A 118 10.44 -6.50 1.57
C LEU A 118 10.13 -7.67 0.63
N GLY A 119 11.10 -8.55 0.42
CA GLY A 119 10.95 -9.77 -0.39
C GLY A 119 10.74 -11.02 0.46
N ALA A 120 10.69 -12.18 -0.22
CA ALA A 120 10.65 -13.48 0.45
C ALA A 120 11.89 -13.74 1.33
N GLU A 121 13.03 -13.11 1.02
CA GLU A 121 14.27 -13.21 1.79
C GLU A 121 14.15 -12.62 3.20
N GLN A 122 13.39 -11.53 3.38
CA GLN A 122 13.13 -10.96 4.70
C GLN A 122 12.18 -11.82 5.54
N ALA A 123 11.29 -12.58 4.90
CA ALA A 123 10.48 -13.57 5.61
C ALA A 123 11.35 -14.71 6.20
N THR A 124 12.51 -14.97 5.62
CA THR A 124 13.48 -15.97 6.09
C THR A 124 14.36 -15.44 7.24
N GLN A 125 14.36 -14.13 7.48
CA GLN A 125 15.13 -13.47 8.54
C GLN A 125 14.30 -13.15 9.79
N MET A 126 13.06 -13.66 9.87
CA MET A 126 12.22 -13.53 11.07
C MET A 126 12.85 -14.30 12.24
N ALA A 127 12.74 -13.74 13.43
CA ALA A 127 13.18 -14.42 14.65
C ALA A 127 12.54 -15.80 14.76
N PRO A 128 13.31 -16.88 15.01
CA PRO A 128 12.76 -18.23 15.13
C PRO A 128 11.60 -18.30 16.13
N GLU A 129 11.73 -17.62 17.24
CA GLU A 129 10.72 -17.58 18.31
C GLU A 129 9.38 -17.00 17.81
N PHE A 130 9.43 -16.02 16.91
CA PHE A 130 8.21 -15.48 16.30
C PHE A 130 7.55 -16.51 15.37
N LEU A 131 8.34 -17.25 14.58
CA LEU A 131 7.82 -18.27 13.69
C LEU A 131 7.21 -19.43 14.45
N GLU A 132 7.85 -19.87 15.52
CA GLU A 132 7.35 -20.91 16.45
C GLU A 132 6.00 -20.46 17.05
N GLN A 133 5.92 -19.24 17.57
CA GLN A 133 4.68 -18.68 18.13
C GLN A 133 3.55 -18.66 17.08
N MET A 134 3.85 -18.27 15.85
CA MET A 134 2.85 -18.25 14.76
C MET A 134 2.37 -19.65 14.36
N MET A 135 3.23 -20.65 14.43
CA MET A 135 2.85 -22.04 14.22
C MET A 135 1.92 -22.53 15.34
N GLU A 136 2.28 -22.30 16.60
CA GLU A 136 1.43 -22.64 17.76
C GLU A 136 0.06 -21.94 17.70
N ASP A 137 0.04 -20.66 17.34
CA ASP A 137 -1.21 -19.91 17.24
C ASP A 137 -2.12 -20.46 16.12
N ARG A 138 -1.53 -20.97 15.02
CA ARG A 138 -2.30 -21.63 13.96
C ARG A 138 -2.82 -23.01 14.39
N GLU A 139 -2.03 -23.79 15.11
CA GLU A 139 -2.48 -25.06 15.66
C GLU A 139 -3.66 -24.87 16.60
N ARG A 140 -3.55 -23.89 17.52
CA ARG A 140 -4.66 -23.51 18.42
C ARG A 140 -5.91 -23.07 17.65
N LEU A 141 -5.74 -22.30 16.56
CA LEU A 141 -6.87 -21.91 15.71
C LEU A 141 -7.54 -23.11 15.05
N MET A 142 -6.74 -24.07 14.55
CA MET A 142 -7.29 -25.29 13.96
C MET A 142 -8.07 -26.12 14.97
N GLU A 143 -7.53 -26.31 16.19
CA GLU A 143 -8.23 -26.97 17.29
C GLU A 143 -9.53 -26.25 17.68
N ALA A 144 -9.45 -24.90 17.80
CA ALA A 144 -10.63 -24.09 18.13
C ALA A 144 -11.74 -24.18 17.06
N LYS A 145 -11.37 -24.30 15.79
CA LYS A 145 -12.33 -24.48 14.70
C LYS A 145 -12.99 -25.87 14.70
N LEU A 146 -12.28 -26.89 15.19
CA LEU A 146 -12.80 -28.26 15.26
C LEU A 146 -13.69 -28.45 16.50
N ASP A 147 -13.18 -28.11 17.68
CA ASP A 147 -13.77 -28.49 18.97
C ASP A 147 -14.12 -27.30 19.89
N GLY A 148 -13.47 -26.11 19.68
CA GLY A 148 -13.58 -24.97 20.60
C GLY A 148 -14.76 -24.04 20.38
N GLY A 149 -15.36 -24.09 19.21
CA GLY A 149 -16.50 -23.27 18.83
C GLY A 149 -16.18 -21.78 18.55
N PRO A 150 -17.21 -20.99 18.13
CA PRO A 150 -17.01 -19.62 17.64
C PRO A 150 -16.44 -18.64 18.67
N ALA A 151 -16.72 -18.84 19.95
CA ALA A 151 -16.26 -17.95 21.02
C ALA A 151 -14.74 -18.06 21.20
N GLU A 152 -14.19 -19.26 21.15
CA GLU A 152 -12.75 -19.48 21.27
C GLU A 152 -12.00 -18.94 20.04
N VAL A 153 -12.52 -19.16 18.83
CA VAL A 153 -11.99 -18.59 17.59
C VAL A 153 -11.95 -17.07 17.68
N ALA A 154 -13.03 -16.44 18.19
CA ALA A 154 -13.10 -14.99 18.35
C ALA A 154 -12.06 -14.48 19.37
N ARG A 155 -11.84 -15.19 20.47
CA ARG A 155 -10.84 -14.86 21.50
C ARG A 155 -9.42 -14.90 20.94
N LEU A 156 -9.08 -15.94 20.18
CA LEU A 156 -7.80 -16.08 19.52
C LEU A 156 -7.56 -14.96 18.50
N ALA A 157 -8.57 -14.67 17.68
CA ALA A 157 -8.52 -13.58 16.71
C ALA A 157 -8.28 -12.22 17.38
N GLU A 158 -8.89 -11.96 18.54
CA GLU A 158 -8.69 -10.71 19.29
C GLU A 158 -7.26 -10.59 19.81
N GLY A 159 -6.66 -11.68 20.28
CA GLY A 159 -5.24 -11.72 20.67
C GLY A 159 -4.32 -11.33 19.50
N ILE A 160 -4.56 -11.88 18.31
CA ILE A 160 -3.78 -11.56 17.11
C ILE A 160 -4.01 -10.11 16.66
N ARG A 161 -5.24 -9.59 16.76
CA ARG A 161 -5.51 -8.16 16.45
C ARG A 161 -4.74 -7.23 17.38
N ALA A 162 -4.64 -7.57 18.67
CA ALA A 162 -3.86 -6.79 19.64
C ALA A 162 -2.36 -6.80 19.28
N GLN A 163 -1.80 -7.95 18.90
CA GLN A 163 -0.41 -8.06 18.45
C GLN A 163 -0.19 -7.29 17.15
N GLN A 164 -1.10 -7.37 16.20
CA GLN A 164 -1.08 -6.60 14.96
C GLN A 164 -1.08 -5.09 15.23
N ALA A 165 -1.94 -4.61 16.12
CA ALA A 165 -1.99 -3.21 16.51
C ALA A 165 -0.69 -2.73 17.15
N GLN A 166 -0.08 -3.56 18.00
CA GLN A 166 1.22 -3.25 18.63
C GLN A 166 2.34 -3.19 17.59
N ALA A 167 2.43 -4.17 16.68
CA ALA A 167 3.43 -4.18 15.61
C ALA A 167 3.26 -2.96 14.69
N LEU A 168 2.03 -2.57 14.38
CA LEU A 168 1.73 -1.39 13.59
C LEU A 168 2.17 -0.09 14.29
N SER A 169 1.92 0.02 15.59
CA SER A 169 2.37 1.15 16.41
C SER A 169 3.91 1.25 16.43
N ASN A 170 4.59 0.11 16.62
CA ASN A 170 6.04 0.03 16.59
C ASN A 170 6.61 0.44 15.23
N ALA A 171 6.06 -0.12 14.14
CA ALA A 171 6.45 0.25 12.78
C ALA A 171 6.26 1.75 12.52
N GLY A 172 5.14 2.34 12.94
CA GLY A 172 4.87 3.76 12.83
C GLY A 172 5.89 4.63 13.59
N ALA A 173 6.22 4.24 14.83
CA ALA A 173 7.22 4.95 15.63
C ALA A 173 8.62 4.92 14.98
N LEU A 174 8.99 3.79 14.38
CA LEU A 174 10.25 3.63 13.65
C LEU A 174 10.24 4.40 12.32
N LEU A 175 9.15 4.33 11.56
CA LEU A 175 9.01 5.04 10.27
C LEU A 175 9.09 6.56 10.44
N ARG A 176 8.49 7.11 11.51
CA ARG A 176 8.63 8.55 11.83
C ARG A 176 10.10 8.95 12.07
N LYS A 177 10.89 8.10 12.70
CA LYS A 177 12.34 8.35 12.85
C LYS A 177 13.07 8.40 11.52
N LEU A 178 12.64 7.60 10.54
CA LEU A 178 13.20 7.58 9.19
C LEU A 178 12.83 8.80 8.33
N GLU A 179 11.87 9.63 8.74
CA GLU A 179 11.58 10.92 8.10
C GLU A 179 12.69 11.96 8.39
N GLY A 180 13.58 11.68 9.35
CA GLY A 180 14.77 12.45 9.70
C GLY A 180 16.00 12.18 8.81
N PRO A 181 17.19 12.63 9.27
CA PRO A 181 18.45 12.49 8.53
C PRO A 181 18.83 11.02 8.29
N GLU A 182 19.74 10.81 7.32
CA GLU A 182 20.17 9.47 6.86
C GLU A 182 20.70 8.55 7.98
N GLU A 183 21.26 9.13 9.05
CA GLU A 183 21.72 8.37 10.22
C GLU A 183 20.61 7.58 10.92
N ALA A 184 19.36 7.99 10.76
CA ALA A 184 18.20 7.26 11.27
C ALA A 184 17.90 5.96 10.50
N TRP A 185 18.52 5.74 9.35
CA TRP A 185 18.29 4.55 8.50
C TRP A 185 18.83 3.25 9.11
N VAL A 186 19.58 3.32 10.19
CA VAL A 186 19.93 2.15 11.02
C VAL A 186 18.67 1.40 11.51
N ALA A 187 17.52 2.07 11.61
CA ALA A 187 16.26 1.46 12.01
C ALA A 187 15.54 0.68 10.89
N LEU A 188 16.01 0.74 9.63
CA LEU A 188 15.36 0.06 8.49
C LEU A 188 15.13 -1.44 8.69
N PRO A 189 16.08 -2.24 9.21
CA PRO A 189 15.84 -3.66 9.46
C PRO A 189 14.72 -3.90 10.48
N ALA A 190 14.66 -3.10 11.55
CA ALA A 190 13.62 -3.21 12.56
C ALA A 190 12.23 -2.85 12.00
N VAL A 191 12.14 -1.83 11.13
CA VAL A 191 10.89 -1.52 10.42
C VAL A 191 10.48 -2.68 9.53
N ALA A 192 11.42 -3.23 8.77
CA ALA A 192 11.17 -4.35 7.86
C ALA A 192 10.63 -5.57 8.61
N GLU A 193 11.19 -5.87 9.78
CA GLU A 193 10.74 -6.96 10.65
C GLU A 193 9.30 -6.73 11.12
N GLN A 194 8.96 -5.54 11.66
CA GLN A 194 7.60 -5.24 12.10
C GLN A 194 6.59 -5.34 10.96
N LEU A 195 6.93 -4.85 9.78
CA LEU A 195 6.06 -4.95 8.60
C LEU A 195 5.91 -6.40 8.11
N ALA A 196 6.95 -7.23 8.24
CA ALA A 196 6.87 -8.64 7.94
C ALA A 196 5.95 -9.39 8.93
N GLN A 197 6.02 -9.08 10.24
CA GLN A 197 5.10 -9.61 11.25
C GLN A 197 3.64 -9.29 10.91
N LEU A 198 3.35 -8.07 10.45
CA LEU A 198 1.99 -7.67 10.05
C LEU A 198 1.41 -8.55 8.94
N ARG A 199 2.23 -9.05 8.02
CA ARG A 199 1.77 -10.00 6.97
C ARG A 199 1.34 -11.33 7.55
N TYR A 200 2.02 -11.83 8.59
CA TYR A 200 1.64 -13.07 9.27
C TYR A 200 0.33 -12.88 10.02
N TYR A 201 0.16 -11.79 10.77
CA TYR A 201 -1.08 -11.49 11.46
C TYR A 201 -2.26 -11.34 10.50
N ALA A 202 -2.06 -10.64 9.37
CA ALA A 202 -3.09 -10.51 8.35
C ALA A 202 -3.53 -11.86 7.80
N ARG A 203 -2.58 -12.76 7.47
CA ARG A 203 -2.89 -14.11 6.99
C ARG A 203 -3.65 -14.95 8.02
N TYR A 204 -3.27 -14.84 9.29
CA TYR A 204 -4.00 -15.53 10.37
C TYR A 204 -5.44 -15.05 10.45
N LEU A 205 -5.66 -13.74 10.41
CA LEU A 205 -7.00 -13.16 10.46
C LEU A 205 -7.84 -13.48 9.21
N ASP A 206 -7.23 -13.55 8.04
CA ASP A 206 -7.88 -14.02 6.81
C ASP A 206 -8.31 -15.48 6.94
N GLU A 207 -7.48 -16.31 7.57
CA GLU A 207 -7.83 -17.70 7.86
C GLU A 207 -8.98 -17.83 8.85
N VAL A 208 -9.03 -16.97 9.88
CA VAL A 208 -10.17 -16.88 10.82
C VAL A 208 -11.47 -16.56 10.08
N GLU A 209 -11.41 -15.62 9.14
CA GLU A 209 -12.59 -15.13 8.38
C GLU A 209 -12.92 -16.01 7.16
N GLY A 210 -12.16 -17.10 6.93
CA GLY A 210 -12.36 -17.98 5.78
C GLY A 210 -12.02 -17.35 4.43
N ARG A 211 -11.22 -16.27 4.42
CA ARG A 211 -10.77 -15.64 3.18
C ARG A 211 -9.61 -16.43 2.57
N PRO A 212 -9.60 -16.67 1.25
CA PRO A 212 -8.49 -17.36 0.61
C PRO A 212 -7.19 -16.54 0.72
N ALA A 213 -6.06 -17.21 0.97
CA ALA A 213 -4.74 -16.60 1.16
C ALA A 213 -4.24 -15.75 -0.03
N ASP A 214 -4.92 -15.79 -1.19
CA ASP A 214 -4.57 -15.11 -2.44
C ASP A 214 -5.51 -13.95 -2.83
N ALA A 215 -6.44 -13.54 -1.97
CA ALA A 215 -7.42 -12.49 -2.29
C ALA A 215 -6.77 -11.12 -2.62
N ASP A 216 -5.49 -10.93 -2.36
CA ASP A 216 -4.76 -9.65 -2.53
C ASP A 216 -3.88 -9.56 -3.79
N LYS A 217 -3.94 -10.58 -4.68
CA LYS A 217 -3.08 -10.62 -5.90
C LYS A 217 -3.69 -9.99 -7.15
N HIS A 218 -4.82 -9.26 -7.01
CA HIS A 218 -5.46 -8.59 -8.17
C HIS A 218 -5.54 -7.08 -8.02
#